data_11d82837a5a79ef60eff9e4c79a01cf1
#
_entry.id   11d82837a5a79ef60eff9e4c79a01cf1
#
_cell.length_a   1.000
_cell.length_b   1.000
_cell.length_c   1.000
_cell.angle_alpha   90.00
_cell.angle_beta   90.00
_cell.angle_gamma   90.00
#
_symmetry.space_group_name_H-M   'P 1'
#
loop_
_entity.id
_entity.type
_entity.pdbx_description
1 polymer ?
#
loop_
_entity_poly.entity_id
_entity_poly.type
_entity_poly.pdbx_seq_one_letter_code
_entity_poly.pdbx_strand_id
1 'polypeptide(L)'
;MNRLDNLLRNNQAWAERVSREDPTFFERLSGQQAPKYLWIGCSDSRVPANQVVDLAPGEVFVHRNIANVVVHTDLNCLSVIQFAVDVLKVEHILVVGHYGCGGVHAALTNARVGLADNWIRHVGDVSAKHAQLLLDAGDEPLQHLLMPLRHVHDVPYPVVHQP
;
A
#
# COMPACT_ATOMS: atom_id res chain seq x y z
N MET A 1 1.62 28.18 -18.46
CA MET A 1 0.65 27.72 -17.45
C MET A 1 1.37 26.76 -16.52
N ASN A 2 1.39 27.00 -15.21
CA ASN A 2 2.11 26.19 -14.26
C ASN A 2 1.40 24.82 -14.11
N ARG A 3 2.19 23.72 -13.97
CA ARG A 3 1.62 22.36 -13.74
C ARG A 3 0.74 22.30 -12.50
N LEU A 4 1.07 23.09 -11.48
CA LEU A 4 0.31 23.14 -10.24
C LEU A 4 -1.10 23.76 -10.44
N ASP A 5 -1.21 24.79 -11.30
CA ASP A 5 -2.51 25.41 -11.64
C ASP A 5 -3.43 24.40 -12.34
N ASN A 6 -2.85 23.45 -13.10
CA ASN A 6 -3.62 22.37 -13.72
C ASN A 6 -4.20 21.41 -12.66
N LEU A 7 -3.40 21.06 -11.64
CA LEU A 7 -3.88 20.18 -10.56
C LEU A 7 -5.04 20.82 -9.78
N LEU A 8 -4.94 22.11 -9.48
CA LEU A 8 -6.01 22.84 -8.77
C LEU A 8 -7.30 22.88 -9.60
N ARG A 9 -7.19 23.16 -10.91
CA ARG A 9 -8.37 23.12 -11.81
C ARG A 9 -8.96 21.73 -11.93
N ASN A 10 -8.11 20.70 -12.05
CA ASN A 10 -8.58 19.32 -12.10
C ASN A 10 -9.30 18.92 -10.82
N ASN A 11 -8.81 19.36 -9.66
CA ASN A 11 -9.46 19.12 -8.37
C ASN A 11 -10.83 19.83 -8.32
N GLN A 12 -10.91 21.09 -8.73
CA GLN A 12 -12.18 21.80 -8.79
C GLN A 12 -13.18 21.12 -9.72
N ALA A 13 -12.76 20.80 -10.95
CA ALA A 13 -13.61 20.11 -11.93
C ALA A 13 -14.07 18.74 -11.44
N TRP A 14 -13.19 18.00 -10.74
CA TRP A 14 -13.52 16.73 -10.11
C TRP A 14 -14.57 16.93 -9.02
N ALA A 15 -14.40 17.89 -8.11
CA ALA A 15 -15.35 18.17 -7.04
C ALA A 15 -16.74 18.56 -7.57
N GLU A 16 -16.78 19.44 -8.59
CA GLU A 16 -18.02 19.85 -9.24
C GLU A 16 -18.73 18.68 -9.93
N ARG A 17 -17.97 17.81 -10.60
CA ARG A 17 -18.51 16.61 -11.24
C ARG A 17 -19.09 15.65 -10.23
N VAL A 18 -18.35 15.33 -9.19
CA VAL A 18 -18.77 14.38 -8.14
C VAL A 18 -20.01 14.91 -7.40
N SER A 19 -20.04 16.20 -7.05
CA SER A 19 -21.22 16.80 -6.39
C SER A 19 -22.47 16.81 -7.29
N ARG A 20 -22.29 16.86 -8.60
CA ARG A 20 -23.40 16.80 -9.57
C ARG A 20 -23.93 15.37 -9.76
N GLU A 21 -23.02 14.37 -9.77
CA GLU A 21 -23.36 12.95 -9.91
C GLU A 21 -23.95 12.39 -8.61
N ASP A 22 -23.43 12.81 -7.46
CA ASP A 22 -23.89 12.43 -6.13
C ASP A 22 -23.85 13.63 -5.17
N PRO A 23 -24.94 14.36 -5.01
CA PRO A 23 -25.01 15.56 -4.15
C PRO A 23 -24.64 15.28 -2.68
N THR A 24 -24.74 14.04 -2.20
CA THR A 24 -24.46 13.66 -0.81
C THR A 24 -23.05 13.14 -0.59
N PHE A 25 -22.23 13.05 -1.65
CA PHE A 25 -20.89 12.45 -1.59
C PHE A 25 -20.01 13.04 -0.49
N PHE A 26 -19.82 14.34 -0.47
CA PHE A 26 -18.99 15.00 0.54
C PHE A 26 -19.61 14.98 1.93
N GLU A 27 -20.93 15.05 2.03
CA GLU A 27 -21.63 14.95 3.32
C GLU A 27 -21.38 13.57 3.96
N ARG A 28 -21.50 12.48 3.21
CA ARG A 28 -21.19 11.13 3.71
C ARG A 28 -19.74 10.97 4.15
N LEU A 29 -18.80 11.60 3.44
CA LEU A 29 -17.38 11.54 3.76
C LEU A 29 -16.94 12.50 4.88
N SER A 30 -17.77 13.49 5.26
CA SER A 30 -17.46 14.42 6.34
C SER A 30 -17.62 13.81 7.74
N GLY A 31 -18.31 12.69 7.86
CA GLY A 31 -18.44 11.93 9.09
C GLY A 31 -17.14 11.22 9.50
N GLN A 32 -17.18 10.56 10.65
CA GLN A 32 -16.05 9.74 11.09
C GLN A 32 -15.87 8.56 10.15
N GLN A 33 -14.63 8.33 9.73
CA GLN A 33 -14.30 7.17 8.90
C GLN A 33 -14.50 5.85 9.68
N ALA A 34 -14.97 4.81 9.00
CA ALA A 34 -15.15 3.48 9.56
C ALA A 34 -14.68 2.41 8.55
N PRO A 35 -13.40 2.44 8.13
CA PRO A 35 -12.85 1.49 7.18
C PRO A 35 -12.80 0.09 7.80
N LYS A 36 -13.03 -0.94 6.99
CA LYS A 36 -12.87 -2.34 7.42
C LYS A 36 -11.46 -2.86 7.20
N TYR A 37 -10.68 -2.19 6.40
CA TYR A 37 -9.38 -2.64 5.93
C TYR A 37 -8.29 -1.63 6.25
N LEU A 38 -7.15 -2.11 6.77
CA LEU A 38 -5.88 -1.39 6.71
C LEU A 38 -5.08 -1.95 5.53
N TRP A 39 -4.71 -1.09 4.60
CA TRP A 39 -3.80 -1.39 3.50
C TRP A 39 -2.42 -0.82 3.78
N ILE A 40 -1.39 -1.68 3.82
CA ILE A 40 0.02 -1.27 3.88
C ILE A 40 0.64 -1.62 2.54
N GLY A 41 0.85 -0.61 1.70
CA GLY A 41 1.30 -0.79 0.32
C GLY A 41 2.55 -0.01 -0.04
N CYS A 42 3.03 -0.23 -1.26
CA CYS A 42 4.13 0.54 -1.80
C CYS A 42 3.71 1.99 -2.14
N SER A 43 4.65 2.93 -2.00
CA SER A 43 4.48 4.32 -2.47
C SER A 43 4.45 4.47 -3.99
N ASP A 44 4.62 3.38 -4.74
CA ASP A 44 4.59 3.38 -6.20
C ASP A 44 3.28 4.00 -6.73
N SER A 45 3.41 5.03 -7.56
CA SER A 45 2.28 5.82 -8.08
C SER A 45 1.31 5.02 -8.96
N ARG A 46 1.74 3.85 -9.45
CA ARG A 46 0.95 2.97 -10.32
C ARG A 46 -0.05 2.10 -9.56
N VAL A 47 0.04 2.05 -8.22
CA VAL A 47 -0.76 1.14 -7.37
C VAL A 47 -1.60 1.95 -6.36
N PRO A 48 -2.66 2.63 -6.79
CA PRO A 48 -3.57 3.36 -5.89
C PRO A 48 -4.49 2.37 -5.17
N ALA A 49 -4.39 2.29 -3.83
CA ALA A 49 -5.05 1.27 -3.02
C ALA A 49 -6.55 1.08 -3.32
N ASN A 50 -7.34 2.14 -3.20
CA ASN A 50 -8.79 2.06 -3.40
C ASN A 50 -9.17 1.59 -4.81
N GLN A 51 -8.46 2.07 -5.85
CA GLN A 51 -8.77 1.73 -7.24
C GLN A 51 -8.46 0.26 -7.54
N VAL A 52 -7.37 -0.28 -6.95
CA VAL A 52 -6.94 -1.68 -7.19
C VAL A 52 -7.94 -2.68 -6.61
N VAL A 53 -8.63 -2.32 -5.52
CA VAL A 53 -9.61 -3.19 -4.86
C VAL A 53 -11.06 -2.78 -5.12
N ASP A 54 -11.29 -1.80 -6.00
CA ASP A 54 -12.61 -1.27 -6.37
C ASP A 54 -13.46 -0.85 -5.17
N LEU A 55 -12.83 -0.16 -4.21
CA LEU A 55 -13.48 0.38 -3.02
C LEU A 55 -13.54 1.91 -3.07
N ALA A 56 -14.62 2.47 -2.53
CA ALA A 56 -14.83 3.90 -2.48
C ALA A 56 -13.90 4.61 -1.46
N PRO A 57 -13.72 5.93 -1.57
CA PRO A 57 -13.07 6.72 -0.52
C PRO A 57 -13.76 6.50 0.84
N GLY A 58 -12.93 6.32 1.88
CA GLY A 58 -13.40 6.06 3.26
C GLY A 58 -13.47 4.58 3.65
N GLU A 59 -13.43 3.65 2.70
CA GLU A 59 -13.55 2.21 2.98
C GLU A 59 -12.23 1.52 3.29
N VAL A 60 -11.09 2.14 2.93
CA VAL A 60 -9.75 1.61 3.18
C VAL A 60 -8.90 2.64 3.92
N PHE A 61 -8.35 2.27 5.05
CA PHE A 61 -7.32 3.05 5.74
C PHE A 61 -5.96 2.70 5.14
N VAL A 62 -5.22 3.70 4.64
CA VAL A 62 -4.06 3.45 3.77
C VAL A 62 -2.78 3.95 4.41
N HIS A 63 -1.79 3.06 4.55
CA HIS A 63 -0.39 3.41 4.79
C HIS A 63 0.46 3.02 3.59
N ARG A 64 1.42 3.86 3.22
CA ARG A 64 2.31 3.60 2.09
C ARG A 64 3.74 4.00 2.40
N ASN A 65 4.67 3.12 2.05
CA ASN A 65 6.09 3.39 2.14
C ASN A 65 6.84 2.74 0.96
N ILE A 66 8.14 2.97 0.83
CA ILE A 66 8.93 2.32 -0.22
C ILE A 66 8.98 0.83 0.05
N ALA A 67 8.54 0.02 -0.94
CA ALA A 67 8.52 -1.44 -0.90
C ALA A 67 7.60 -2.06 0.18
N ASN A 68 6.54 -1.38 0.59
CA ASN A 68 5.52 -1.88 1.54
C ASN A 68 6.09 -2.61 2.77
N VAL A 69 7.17 -2.12 3.33
CA VAL A 69 7.89 -2.77 4.43
C VAL A 69 7.23 -2.45 5.77
N VAL A 70 7.05 -3.47 6.61
CA VAL A 70 6.63 -3.32 8.00
C VAL A 70 7.82 -3.63 8.90
N VAL A 71 8.35 -2.61 9.57
CA VAL A 71 9.50 -2.72 10.45
C VAL A 71 9.06 -2.54 11.90
N HIS A 72 9.48 -3.45 12.77
CA HIS A 72 9.11 -3.45 14.20
C HIS A 72 9.63 -2.24 15.00
N THR A 73 10.50 -1.42 14.42
CA THR A 73 11.02 -0.17 15.01
C THR A 73 10.53 1.07 14.27
N ASP A 74 9.75 0.93 13.21
CA ASP A 74 9.18 2.07 12.48
C ASP A 74 7.93 2.60 13.18
N LEU A 75 8.13 3.62 14.02
CA LEU A 75 7.05 4.26 14.76
C LEU A 75 5.94 4.79 13.85
N ASN A 76 6.26 5.22 12.62
CA ASN A 76 5.27 5.72 11.68
C ASN A 76 4.29 4.59 11.26
N CYS A 77 4.81 3.46 10.79
CA CYS A 77 3.97 2.32 10.41
C CYS A 77 3.23 1.74 11.63
N LEU A 78 3.93 1.59 12.77
CA LEU A 78 3.34 1.03 13.99
C LEU A 78 2.21 1.91 14.54
N SER A 79 2.33 3.24 14.50
CA SER A 79 1.25 4.14 14.94
C SER A 79 0.02 4.03 14.04
N VAL A 80 0.21 3.84 12.73
CA VAL A 80 -0.89 3.60 11.79
C VAL A 80 -1.59 2.27 12.10
N ILE A 81 -0.82 1.20 12.35
CA ILE A 81 -1.39 -0.10 12.73
C ILE A 81 -2.17 0.02 14.03
N GLN A 82 -1.59 0.63 15.06
CA GLN A 82 -2.26 0.81 16.33
C GLN A 82 -3.55 1.62 16.18
N PHE A 83 -3.51 2.73 15.46
CA PHE A 83 -4.71 3.55 15.24
C PHE A 83 -5.80 2.77 14.47
N ALA A 84 -5.41 2.01 13.46
CA ALA A 84 -6.34 1.17 12.70
C ALA A 84 -7.03 0.12 13.59
N VAL A 85 -6.27 -0.56 14.44
CA VAL A 85 -6.79 -1.63 15.33
C VAL A 85 -7.55 -1.05 16.51
N ASP A 86 -6.95 -0.09 17.23
CA ASP A 86 -7.47 0.37 18.52
C ASP A 86 -8.57 1.43 18.38
N VAL A 87 -8.49 2.28 17.35
CA VAL A 87 -9.44 3.39 17.16
C VAL A 87 -10.46 3.07 16.09
N LEU A 88 -10.00 2.69 14.88
CA LEU A 88 -10.90 2.46 13.74
C LEU A 88 -11.54 1.08 13.76
N LYS A 89 -10.98 0.13 14.53
CA LYS A 89 -11.48 -1.25 14.63
C LYS A 89 -11.57 -1.96 13.29
N VAL A 90 -10.51 -1.81 12.46
CA VAL A 90 -10.45 -2.52 11.17
C VAL A 90 -10.54 -4.03 11.38
N GLU A 91 -11.19 -4.72 10.45
CA GLU A 91 -11.38 -6.16 10.50
C GLU A 91 -10.19 -6.92 9.90
N HIS A 92 -9.46 -6.27 8.96
CA HIS A 92 -8.36 -6.91 8.23
C HIS A 92 -7.18 -5.96 8.02
N ILE A 93 -5.97 -6.51 8.10
CA ILE A 93 -4.71 -5.84 7.74
C ILE A 93 -4.14 -6.52 6.52
N LEU A 94 -3.91 -5.75 5.45
CA LEU A 94 -3.34 -6.23 4.19
C LEU A 94 -1.97 -5.60 3.99
N VAL A 95 -0.94 -6.43 3.83
CA VAL A 95 0.39 -5.99 3.40
C VAL A 95 0.55 -6.36 1.93
N VAL A 96 0.57 -5.35 1.06
CA VAL A 96 0.40 -5.56 -0.37
C VAL A 96 1.62 -5.15 -1.16
N GLY A 97 2.28 -6.12 -1.77
CA GLY A 97 3.33 -5.94 -2.77
C GLY A 97 2.76 -5.74 -4.19
N HIS A 98 3.63 -5.40 -5.11
CA HIS A 98 3.28 -5.31 -6.53
C HIS A 98 4.48 -5.70 -7.41
N TYR A 99 4.21 -6.13 -8.63
CA TYR A 99 5.26 -6.43 -9.60
C TYR A 99 6.03 -5.19 -10.03
N GLY A 100 7.29 -5.37 -10.40
CA GLY A 100 8.15 -4.29 -10.85
C GLY A 100 8.41 -3.22 -9.77
N CYS A 101 8.36 -3.59 -8.49
CA CYS A 101 8.66 -2.69 -7.39
C CYS A 101 10.13 -2.25 -7.43
N GLY A 102 10.37 -0.95 -7.65
CA GLY A 102 11.72 -0.40 -7.71
C GLY A 102 12.50 -0.54 -6.40
N GLY A 103 11.83 -0.44 -5.25
CA GLY A 103 12.46 -0.61 -3.93
C GLY A 103 12.90 -2.05 -3.67
N VAL A 104 12.07 -3.04 -4.04
CA VAL A 104 12.42 -4.46 -3.95
C VAL A 104 13.58 -4.78 -4.91
N HIS A 105 13.49 -4.33 -6.16
CA HIS A 105 14.56 -4.52 -7.15
C HIS A 105 15.89 -3.93 -6.66
N ALA A 106 15.90 -2.69 -6.15
CA ALA A 106 17.09 -2.06 -5.64
C ALA A 106 17.71 -2.84 -4.45
N ALA A 107 16.88 -3.37 -3.54
CA ALA A 107 17.33 -4.19 -2.42
C ALA A 107 17.98 -5.49 -2.88
N LEU A 108 17.38 -6.20 -3.84
CA LEU A 108 17.87 -7.49 -4.34
C LEU A 108 19.12 -7.36 -5.21
N THR A 109 19.30 -6.23 -5.91
CA THR A 109 20.47 -5.95 -6.75
C THR A 109 21.57 -5.17 -6.02
N ASN A 110 21.39 -4.85 -4.73
CA ASN A 110 22.28 -4.00 -3.96
C ASN A 110 22.54 -2.64 -4.63
N ALA A 111 21.55 -2.10 -5.34
CA ALA A 111 21.65 -0.79 -5.97
C ALA A 111 21.75 0.32 -4.91
N ARG A 112 22.56 1.34 -5.20
CA ARG A 112 22.74 2.49 -4.29
C ARG A 112 21.71 3.55 -4.63
N VAL A 113 20.79 3.81 -3.72
CA VAL A 113 19.69 4.78 -3.87
C VAL A 113 19.74 5.90 -2.80
N GLY A 114 20.86 6.00 -2.09
CA GLY A 114 21.12 7.05 -1.11
C GLY A 114 20.46 6.78 0.24
N LEU A 115 19.71 7.75 0.77
CA LEU A 115 19.09 7.62 2.09
C LEU A 115 18.18 6.39 2.21
N ALA A 116 17.53 6.00 1.12
CA ALA A 116 16.64 4.84 1.11
C ALA A 116 17.38 3.49 1.25
N ASP A 117 18.72 3.44 1.09
CA ASP A 117 19.50 2.21 1.29
C ASP A 117 19.26 1.61 2.69
N ASN A 118 19.19 2.46 3.72
CA ASN A 118 18.96 2.00 5.10
C ASN A 118 17.54 1.42 5.28
N TRP A 119 16.57 1.92 4.54
CA TRP A 119 15.20 1.45 4.59
C TRP A 119 15.03 0.13 3.84
N ILE A 120 15.45 0.07 2.56
CA ILE A 120 15.28 -1.12 1.72
C ILE A 120 16.15 -2.30 2.16
N ARG A 121 17.16 -2.09 3.03
CA ARG A 121 17.92 -3.17 3.65
C ARG A 121 17.04 -4.19 4.35
N HIS A 122 15.92 -3.78 4.94
CA HIS A 122 14.95 -4.70 5.56
C HIS A 122 14.36 -5.70 4.55
N VAL A 123 14.23 -5.31 3.28
CA VAL A 123 13.85 -6.23 2.19
C VAL A 123 14.97 -7.23 1.93
N GLY A 124 16.23 -6.77 1.90
CA GLY A 124 17.40 -7.63 1.75
C GLY A 124 17.53 -8.67 2.90
N ASP A 125 17.25 -8.26 4.13
CA ASP A 125 17.24 -9.16 5.30
C ASP A 125 16.19 -10.25 5.16
N VAL A 126 15.00 -9.92 4.70
CA VAL A 126 13.92 -10.89 4.42
C VAL A 126 14.34 -11.84 3.30
N SER A 127 14.91 -11.32 2.21
CA SER A 127 15.41 -12.13 1.09
C SER A 127 16.49 -13.13 1.55
N ALA A 128 17.45 -12.68 2.32
CA ALA A 128 18.51 -13.54 2.84
C ALA A 128 17.96 -14.64 3.77
N LYS A 129 17.01 -14.29 4.63
CA LYS A 129 16.38 -15.25 5.56
C LYS A 129 15.54 -16.32 4.83
N HIS A 130 14.98 -16.00 3.69
CA HIS A 130 14.08 -16.87 2.94
C HIS A 130 14.61 -17.23 1.54
N ALA A 131 15.94 -17.23 1.37
CA ALA A 131 16.58 -17.45 0.07
C ALA A 131 16.12 -18.74 -0.63
N GLN A 132 15.97 -19.84 0.11
CA GLN A 132 15.52 -21.11 -0.46
C GLN A 132 14.10 -21.02 -1.02
N LEU A 133 13.17 -20.39 -0.28
CA LEU A 133 11.79 -20.20 -0.75
C LEU A 133 11.72 -19.35 -2.02
N LEU A 134 12.59 -18.35 -2.14
CA LEU A 134 12.66 -17.50 -3.33
C LEU A 134 13.23 -18.27 -4.54
N LEU A 135 14.21 -19.16 -4.32
CA LEU A 135 14.74 -20.03 -5.37
C LEU A 135 13.69 -21.04 -5.85
N ASP A 136 12.93 -21.64 -4.94
CA ASP A 136 11.90 -22.63 -5.26
C ASP A 136 10.70 -21.99 -5.99
N ALA A 137 10.44 -20.70 -5.75
CA ALA A 137 9.38 -19.96 -6.44
C ALA A 137 9.68 -19.68 -7.92
N GLY A 138 10.95 -19.82 -8.36
CA GLY A 138 11.39 -19.62 -9.74
C GLY A 138 11.36 -18.15 -10.19
N ASP A 139 12.13 -17.87 -11.25
CA ASP A 139 12.09 -16.58 -11.97
C ASP A 139 10.85 -16.52 -12.88
N GLU A 140 9.65 -16.43 -12.33
CA GLU A 140 8.52 -15.98 -13.15
C GLU A 140 8.80 -14.53 -13.58
N PRO A 141 8.85 -14.22 -14.88
CA PRO A 141 9.23 -12.89 -15.33
C PRO A 141 8.22 -11.86 -14.82
N LEU A 142 8.76 -10.80 -14.25
CA LEU A 142 8.11 -9.61 -13.69
C LEU A 142 7.19 -8.84 -14.69
N GLN A 143 6.54 -9.53 -15.62
CA GLN A 143 5.86 -8.91 -16.76
C GLN A 143 4.39 -8.54 -16.52
N HIS A 144 3.78 -8.92 -15.42
CA HIS A 144 2.39 -8.57 -15.13
C HIS A 144 2.29 -7.50 -14.04
N LEU A 145 2.15 -6.25 -14.47
CA LEU A 145 2.10 -5.08 -13.59
C LEU A 145 0.81 -5.00 -12.74
N LEU A 146 -0.19 -5.78 -13.05
CA LEU A 146 -1.47 -5.85 -12.36
C LEU A 146 -1.87 -7.32 -12.19
N MET A 147 -1.55 -7.88 -11.04
CA MET A 147 -2.15 -9.16 -10.66
C MET A 147 -3.40 -8.93 -9.82
N PRO A 148 -4.45 -9.75 -10.02
CA PRO A 148 -5.47 -9.89 -9.00
C PRO A 148 -4.80 -10.31 -7.68
N LEU A 149 -5.25 -9.70 -6.58
CA LEU A 149 -4.84 -10.07 -5.24
C LEU A 149 -4.91 -11.59 -5.09
N ARG A 150 -3.78 -12.29 -5.11
CA ARG A 150 -3.77 -13.67 -4.64
C ARG A 150 -4.04 -13.61 -3.15
N HIS A 151 -4.97 -14.39 -2.69
CA HIS A 151 -5.35 -14.48 -1.29
C HIS A 151 -4.08 -14.69 -0.47
N VAL A 152 -3.93 -13.94 0.61
CA VAL A 152 -2.80 -14.01 1.56
C VAL A 152 -2.63 -15.40 2.18
N HIS A 153 -3.56 -16.32 1.93
CA HIS A 153 -3.47 -17.73 2.32
C HIS A 153 -2.36 -18.53 1.63
N ASP A 154 -1.81 -18.04 0.52
CA ASP A 154 -0.79 -18.78 -0.25
C ASP A 154 0.64 -18.28 0.00
N VAL A 155 0.83 -17.31 0.91
CA VAL A 155 2.15 -16.87 1.33
C VAL A 155 2.44 -17.45 2.71
N PRO A 156 3.53 -18.20 2.92
CA PRO A 156 3.86 -18.84 4.21
C PRO A 156 4.40 -17.84 5.23
N TYR A 157 3.76 -16.69 5.38
CA TYR A 157 4.02 -15.77 6.46
C TYR A 157 2.86 -15.83 7.46
N PRO A 158 3.14 -15.94 8.76
CA PRO A 158 2.08 -15.95 9.76
C PRO A 158 1.34 -14.62 9.70
N VAL A 159 0.15 -14.64 9.13
CA VAL A 159 -0.84 -13.61 9.39
C VAL A 159 -1.17 -13.76 10.87
N VAL A 160 -0.78 -12.80 11.69
CA VAL A 160 -1.19 -12.76 13.08
C VAL A 160 -2.67 -12.40 13.09
N HIS A 161 -3.52 -13.43 13.04
CA HIS A 161 -4.90 -13.28 13.46
C HIS A 161 -4.88 -13.08 14.97
N GLN A 162 -5.14 -11.88 15.44
CA GLN A 162 -5.59 -11.70 16.82
C GLN A 162 -7.13 -11.78 16.83
N PRO A 163 -7.69 -12.53 17.78
CA PRO A 163 -9.13 -12.69 17.94
C PRO A 163 -9.85 -11.39 18.28
#